data_557389d05ad4597ec628c1202073e93e
#
_entry.id   557389d05ad4597ec628c1202073e93e
#
_cell.length_a   1.000
_cell.length_b   1.000
_cell.length_c   1.000
_cell.angle_alpha   90.00
_cell.angle_beta   90.00
_cell.angle_gamma   90.00
#
_symmetry.space_group_name_H-M   'P 1'
#
loop_
_entity.id
_entity.type
_entity.pdbx_description
1 polymer ?
#
loop_
_entity_poly.entity_id
_entity_poly.type
_entity_poly.pdbx_seq_one_letter_code
_entity_poly.pdbx_strand_id
1 'polypeptide(L)'
;KQIEQLEEGIGTTLFERTPRGLVLTRSGSVLQSKAQNFVQHGDALLADVRTAADSRDINVGTSDVFSGRYVIELWYRLQKRLSTSASRIRLISYANDRRRADQILTGLGSEIDVIAGVFDDRFLSHYDCSGLVLERVPIGCCVAATHPLAGKTSVTVDELLSYELFVLERDLLEDFDAARDALDAKTAMPREVEFNFLDLEVFNRAQASESVILNIPYWTEAHPLFRWIPIEWPLTARFGLIYSKTPSAGLQDFIDEAAKETRT
;
A
#
# COMPACT_ATOMS: atom_id res chain seq x y z
N LYS A 1 40.58 21.44 -18.15
CA LYS A 1 40.48 20.11 -18.84
C LYS A 1 39.17 19.41 -18.63
N GLN A 2 38.72 19.17 -17.38
CA GLN A 2 37.41 18.55 -17.09
C GLN A 2 36.23 19.49 -17.41
N ILE A 3 36.36 20.77 -17.11
CA ILE A 3 35.33 21.78 -17.41
C ILE A 3 35.21 21.97 -18.93
N GLU A 4 36.30 22.03 -19.63
CA GLU A 4 36.33 22.15 -21.11
C GLU A 4 35.66 20.96 -21.78
N GLN A 5 35.89 19.72 -21.30
CA GLN A 5 35.23 18.53 -21.81
C GLN A 5 33.70 18.55 -21.53
N LEU A 6 33.32 19.11 -20.39
CA LEU A 6 31.90 19.27 -20.05
C LEU A 6 31.22 20.32 -20.92
N GLU A 7 31.90 21.46 -21.19
CA GLU A 7 31.43 22.51 -22.09
C GLU A 7 31.29 22.00 -23.53
N GLU A 8 32.25 21.21 -24.00
CA GLU A 8 32.19 20.54 -25.31
C GLU A 8 31.02 19.55 -25.37
N GLY A 9 30.85 18.74 -24.34
CA GLY A 9 29.76 17.74 -24.29
C GLY A 9 28.36 18.37 -24.24
N ILE A 10 28.20 19.52 -23.62
CA ILE A 10 26.94 20.26 -23.51
C ILE A 10 26.72 21.22 -24.69
N GLY A 11 27.82 21.57 -25.42
CA GLY A 11 27.79 22.51 -26.54
C GLY A 11 27.58 23.97 -26.08
N THR A 12 27.95 24.31 -24.83
CA THR A 12 27.77 25.67 -24.33
C THR A 12 28.84 26.03 -23.28
N THR A 13 29.23 27.31 -23.25
CA THR A 13 30.22 27.82 -22.31
C THR A 13 29.59 28.02 -20.94
N LEU A 14 30.20 27.46 -19.91
CA LEU A 14 29.73 27.53 -18.51
C LEU A 14 30.48 28.59 -17.70
N PHE A 15 31.70 28.95 -18.12
CA PHE A 15 32.55 29.92 -17.44
C PHE A 15 33.09 30.97 -18.39
N GLU A 16 33.15 32.20 -17.94
CA GLU A 16 33.78 33.31 -18.65
C GLU A 16 35.05 33.80 -17.89
N ARG A 17 36.12 34.11 -18.65
CA ARG A 17 37.31 34.73 -18.07
C ARG A 17 37.13 36.23 -18.00
N THR A 18 37.21 36.79 -16.81
CA THR A 18 37.20 38.23 -16.56
C THR A 18 38.53 38.67 -16.00
N PRO A 19 38.83 39.99 -15.99
CA PRO A 19 40.04 40.51 -15.32
C PRO A 19 40.12 40.21 -13.81
N ARG A 20 38.99 39.81 -13.22
CA ARG A 20 38.86 39.44 -11.81
C ARG A 20 38.85 37.93 -11.54
N GLY A 21 38.98 37.11 -12.57
CA GLY A 21 38.98 35.65 -12.51
C GLY A 21 37.90 34.97 -13.33
N LEU A 22 37.61 33.75 -13.03
CA LEU A 22 36.57 32.93 -13.70
C LEU A 22 35.20 33.21 -13.08
N VAL A 23 34.22 33.49 -13.92
CA VAL A 23 32.85 33.79 -13.50
C VAL A 23 31.89 32.83 -14.24
N LEU A 24 30.84 32.38 -13.60
CA LEU A 24 29.81 31.55 -14.24
C LEU A 24 29.01 32.36 -15.26
N THR A 25 28.79 31.77 -16.42
CA THR A 25 27.78 32.25 -17.37
C THR A 25 26.37 31.99 -16.82
N ARG A 26 25.33 32.48 -17.49
CA ARG A 26 23.94 32.16 -17.18
C ARG A 26 23.71 30.62 -17.27
N SER A 27 24.25 29.98 -18.28
CA SER A 27 24.18 28.51 -18.45
C SER A 27 24.95 27.79 -17.35
N GLY A 28 26.12 28.31 -16.94
CA GLY A 28 26.90 27.80 -15.82
C GLY A 28 26.17 27.88 -14.49
N SER A 29 25.47 28.99 -14.21
CA SER A 29 24.65 29.14 -13.00
C SER A 29 23.45 28.17 -12.95
N VAL A 30 22.79 27.95 -14.08
CA VAL A 30 21.70 26.97 -14.19
C VAL A 30 22.23 25.55 -13.96
N LEU A 31 23.35 25.20 -14.59
CA LEU A 31 23.96 23.89 -14.41
C LEU A 31 24.41 23.68 -12.96
N GLN A 32 25.07 24.66 -12.35
CA GLN A 32 25.52 24.57 -10.96
C GLN A 32 24.36 24.27 -10.00
N SER A 33 23.25 25.01 -10.12
CA SER A 33 22.06 24.79 -9.29
C SER A 33 21.48 23.38 -9.44
N LYS A 34 21.38 22.88 -10.68
CA LYS A 34 20.87 21.54 -10.97
C LYS A 34 21.85 20.44 -10.56
N ALA A 35 23.15 20.65 -10.79
CA ALA A 35 24.19 19.70 -10.41
C ALA A 35 24.30 19.54 -8.89
N GLN A 36 24.18 20.63 -8.12
CA GLN A 36 24.16 20.55 -6.65
C GLN A 36 23.03 19.67 -6.14
N ASN A 37 21.81 19.85 -6.68
CA ASN A 37 20.66 19.01 -6.34
C ASN A 37 20.90 17.55 -6.73
N PHE A 38 21.49 17.30 -7.88
CA PHE A 38 21.79 15.95 -8.36
C PHE A 38 22.84 15.25 -7.47
N VAL A 39 23.91 15.95 -7.08
CA VAL A 39 24.93 15.42 -6.18
C VAL A 39 24.34 15.14 -4.80
N GLN A 40 23.55 16.08 -4.25
CA GLN A 40 22.88 15.85 -2.95
C GLN A 40 21.95 14.65 -2.97
N HIS A 41 21.19 14.47 -4.06
CA HIS A 41 20.36 13.27 -4.22
C HIS A 41 21.20 12.00 -4.35
N GLY A 42 22.33 12.06 -5.08
CA GLY A 42 23.25 10.93 -5.18
C GLY A 42 23.89 10.54 -3.85
N ASP A 43 24.30 11.51 -3.05
CA ASP A 43 24.86 11.28 -1.72
C ASP A 43 23.80 10.73 -0.75
N ALA A 44 22.58 11.23 -0.81
CA ALA A 44 21.45 10.70 -0.04
C ALA A 44 21.17 9.24 -0.42
N LEU A 45 21.10 8.93 -1.72
CA LEU A 45 20.90 7.57 -2.21
C LEU A 45 22.02 6.61 -1.76
N LEU A 46 23.28 7.05 -1.78
CA LEU A 46 24.40 6.25 -1.26
C LEU A 46 24.35 6.08 0.26
N ALA A 47 23.88 7.09 0.98
CA ALA A 47 23.67 6.99 2.43
C ALA A 47 22.53 6.01 2.74
N ASP A 48 21.44 6.06 2.00
CA ASP A 48 20.29 5.16 2.12
C ASP A 48 20.70 3.71 1.84
N VAL A 49 21.48 3.46 0.78
CA VAL A 49 22.01 2.12 0.45
C VAL A 49 22.92 1.58 1.57
N ARG A 50 23.80 2.43 2.13
CA ARG A 50 24.66 2.02 3.25
C ARG A 50 23.84 1.76 4.52
N THR A 51 22.84 2.57 4.79
CA THR A 51 21.95 2.40 5.94
C THR A 51 21.08 1.15 5.77
N ALA A 52 20.59 0.87 4.56
CA ALA A 52 19.82 -0.33 4.26
C ALA A 52 20.65 -1.62 4.42
N ALA A 53 21.95 -1.58 4.08
CA ALA A 53 22.85 -2.73 4.25
C ALA A 53 23.07 -3.12 5.73
N ASP A 54 23.03 -2.12 6.64
CA ASP A 54 23.24 -2.30 8.08
C ASP A 54 21.95 -2.18 8.92
N SER A 55 20.84 -1.72 8.32
CA SER A 55 19.61 -1.44 9.06
C SER A 55 18.87 -2.73 9.36
N ARG A 56 18.60 -2.93 10.64
CA ARG A 56 17.64 -3.92 11.15
C ARG A 56 16.25 -3.30 11.37
N ASP A 57 16.05 -2.06 10.93
CA ASP A 57 14.77 -1.37 11.03
C ASP A 57 13.81 -1.92 9.98
N ILE A 58 12.55 -2.07 10.35
CA ILE A 58 11.47 -2.52 9.46
C ILE A 58 10.58 -1.31 9.16
N ASN A 59 10.56 -0.88 7.91
CA ASN A 59 9.71 0.21 7.44
C ASN A 59 8.33 -0.33 7.07
N VAL A 60 7.33 -0.01 7.86
CA VAL A 60 5.94 -0.44 7.66
C VAL A 60 5.16 0.65 6.95
N GLY A 61 4.60 0.33 5.80
CA GLY A 61 3.73 1.25 5.07
C GLY A 61 2.38 1.41 5.75
N THR A 62 1.89 2.65 5.78
CA THR A 62 0.56 2.99 6.30
C THR A 62 -0.10 4.09 5.48
N SER A 63 -1.40 3.98 5.26
CA SER A 63 -2.22 5.00 4.62
C SER A 63 -3.56 5.14 5.35
N ASP A 64 -4.45 5.99 4.86
CA ASP A 64 -5.76 6.22 5.48
C ASP A 64 -6.62 4.95 5.51
N VAL A 65 -6.54 4.10 4.47
CA VAL A 65 -7.32 2.85 4.37
C VAL A 65 -6.50 1.63 4.79
N PHE A 66 -5.22 1.58 4.38
CA PHE A 66 -4.35 0.43 4.62
C PHE A 66 -3.46 0.70 5.83
N SER A 67 -4.00 0.41 7.02
CA SER A 67 -3.36 0.73 8.29
C SER A 67 -2.17 -0.17 8.58
N GLY A 68 -1.01 0.44 8.86
CA GLY A 68 0.17 -0.26 9.38
C GLY A 68 0.03 -0.76 10.82
N ARG A 69 -1.07 -0.42 11.51
CA ARG A 69 -1.36 -0.82 12.88
C ARG A 69 -1.26 -2.33 13.09
N TYR A 70 -1.79 -3.13 12.15
CA TYR A 70 -1.78 -4.59 12.25
C TYR A 70 -0.37 -5.18 12.28
N VAL A 71 0.55 -4.62 11.50
CA VAL A 71 1.96 -5.02 11.51
C VAL A 71 2.61 -4.67 12.84
N ILE A 72 2.32 -3.47 13.39
CA ILE A 72 2.85 -3.01 14.67
C ILE A 72 2.36 -3.88 15.83
N GLU A 73 1.06 -4.17 15.88
CA GLU A 73 0.48 -5.01 16.92
C GLU A 73 1.05 -6.43 16.88
N LEU A 74 1.23 -6.99 15.69
CA LEU A 74 1.89 -8.28 15.51
C LEU A 74 3.35 -8.24 15.97
N TRP A 75 4.10 -7.22 15.55
CA TRP A 75 5.49 -7.03 15.98
C TRP A 75 5.61 -6.89 17.49
N TYR A 76 4.73 -6.12 18.11
CA TYR A 76 4.71 -5.93 19.57
C TYR A 76 4.51 -7.25 20.31
N ARG A 77 3.64 -8.13 19.82
CA ARG A 77 3.43 -9.47 20.39
C ARG A 77 4.69 -10.37 20.23
N LEU A 78 5.37 -10.25 19.08
CA LEU A 78 6.49 -11.10 18.73
C LEU A 78 7.85 -10.59 19.20
N GLN A 79 7.99 -9.30 19.55
CA GLN A 79 9.29 -8.67 19.84
C GLN A 79 10.18 -9.41 20.85
N LYS A 80 9.59 -10.12 21.81
CA LYS A 80 10.34 -10.92 22.81
C LYS A 80 10.93 -12.21 22.24
N ARG A 81 10.46 -12.67 21.09
CA ARG A 81 10.89 -13.90 20.41
C ARG A 81 11.86 -13.60 19.27
N LEU A 82 11.89 -12.35 18.81
CA LEU A 82 12.79 -11.94 17.73
C LEU A 82 14.24 -12.06 18.21
N SER A 83 15.05 -12.76 17.42
CA SER A 83 16.47 -13.02 17.72
C SER A 83 17.32 -11.76 17.75
N THR A 84 16.83 -10.71 17.13
CA THR A 84 17.47 -9.39 17.05
C THR A 84 16.73 -8.37 17.90
N SER A 85 17.10 -8.24 19.16
CA SER A 85 16.60 -7.23 20.10
C SER A 85 16.81 -5.76 19.67
N ALA A 86 17.30 -5.53 18.47
CA ALA A 86 17.62 -4.20 17.92
C ALA A 86 16.77 -3.79 16.70
N SER A 87 15.85 -4.63 16.21
CA SER A 87 14.95 -4.23 15.13
C SER A 87 13.94 -3.19 15.63
N ARG A 88 13.87 -2.06 14.95
CA ARG A 88 12.88 -1.02 15.20
C ARG A 88 11.86 -1.05 14.09
N ILE A 89 10.60 -0.78 14.43
CA ILE A 89 9.57 -0.51 13.44
C ILE A 89 9.48 1.00 13.21
N ARG A 90 9.42 1.38 11.95
CA ARG A 90 9.15 2.74 11.50
C ARG A 90 7.90 2.75 10.64
N LEU A 91 6.97 3.63 10.95
CA LEU A 91 5.80 3.87 10.10
C LEU A 91 6.17 4.87 9.02
N ILE A 92 5.94 4.47 7.78
CA ILE A 92 6.09 5.31 6.60
C ILE A 92 4.70 5.58 6.03
N SER A 93 4.23 6.81 6.20
CA SER A 93 2.94 7.22 5.65
C SER A 93 3.04 7.46 4.14
N TYR A 94 2.04 7.00 3.39
CA TYR A 94 1.94 7.24 1.95
C TYR A 94 0.53 7.69 1.55
N ALA A 95 0.44 8.41 0.43
CA ALA A 95 -0.84 8.87 -0.10
C ALA A 95 -1.69 7.66 -0.51
N ASN A 96 -2.95 7.64 -0.06
CA ASN A 96 -3.89 6.55 -0.35
C ASN A 96 -4.52 6.75 -1.73
N ASP A 97 -3.72 6.60 -2.78
CA ASP A 97 -4.15 6.60 -4.18
C ASP A 97 -3.52 5.42 -4.94
N ARG A 98 -4.18 5.01 -6.02
CA ARG A 98 -3.79 3.86 -6.84
C ARG A 98 -2.35 3.94 -7.33
N ARG A 99 -1.94 5.10 -7.85
CA ARG A 99 -0.60 5.29 -8.42
C ARG A 99 0.49 5.08 -7.35
N ARG A 100 0.28 5.65 -6.15
CA ARG A 100 1.25 5.52 -5.07
C ARG A 100 1.29 4.09 -4.53
N ALA A 101 0.14 3.43 -4.43
CA ALA A 101 0.05 2.02 -4.05
C ALA A 101 0.83 1.12 -5.03
N ASP A 102 0.65 1.31 -6.34
CA ASP A 102 1.39 0.57 -7.37
C ASP A 102 2.91 0.79 -7.26
N GLN A 103 3.35 2.03 -7.02
CA GLN A 103 4.78 2.34 -6.80
C GLN A 103 5.36 1.64 -5.57
N ILE A 104 4.59 1.59 -4.47
CA ILE A 104 5.02 0.92 -3.24
C ILE A 104 5.11 -0.58 -3.46
N LEU A 105 4.06 -1.19 -4.03
CA LEU A 105 4.00 -2.63 -4.26
C LEU A 105 5.12 -3.12 -5.20
N THR A 106 5.41 -2.37 -6.26
CA THR A 106 6.53 -2.69 -7.18
C THR A 106 7.91 -2.38 -6.59
N GLY A 107 7.99 -1.51 -5.58
CA GLY A 107 9.23 -1.06 -4.93
C GLY A 107 9.42 -1.57 -3.50
N LEU A 108 8.69 -2.62 -3.08
CA LEU A 108 8.83 -3.19 -1.73
C LEU A 108 10.27 -3.62 -1.44
N GLY A 109 10.76 -3.25 -0.26
CA GLY A 109 12.15 -3.46 0.16
C GLY A 109 13.07 -2.26 -0.10
N SER A 110 12.55 -1.17 -0.71
CA SER A 110 13.31 0.08 -0.87
C SER A 110 12.94 1.13 0.21
N GLU A 111 11.81 1.78 0.07
CA GLU A 111 11.30 2.77 1.04
C GLU A 111 10.42 2.11 2.12
N ILE A 112 9.60 1.16 1.72
CA ILE A 112 8.69 0.39 2.56
C ILE A 112 9.03 -1.09 2.42
N ASP A 113 9.22 -1.77 3.55
CA ASP A 113 9.60 -3.17 3.59
C ASP A 113 8.38 -4.09 3.60
N VAL A 114 7.32 -3.68 4.28
CA VAL A 114 6.12 -4.48 4.50
C VAL A 114 4.87 -3.61 4.63
N ILE A 115 3.78 -4.13 4.10
CA ILE A 115 2.41 -3.59 4.30
C ILE A 115 1.48 -4.70 4.76
N ALA A 116 0.36 -4.35 5.41
CA ALA A 116 -0.74 -5.27 5.67
C ALA A 116 -1.86 -5.08 4.65
N GLY A 117 -2.42 -6.17 4.15
CA GLY A 117 -3.49 -6.08 3.17
C GLY A 117 -4.05 -7.44 2.74
N VAL A 118 -5.01 -7.38 1.83
CA VAL A 118 -5.56 -8.56 1.14
C VAL A 118 -4.71 -8.84 -0.10
N PHE A 119 -4.46 -10.11 -0.35
CA PHE A 119 -3.72 -10.56 -1.52
C PHE A 119 -4.09 -12.00 -1.89
N ASP A 120 -3.78 -12.37 -3.12
CA ASP A 120 -3.83 -13.72 -3.64
C ASP A 120 -2.58 -14.01 -4.48
N ASP A 121 -2.50 -15.20 -5.07
CA ASP A 121 -1.33 -15.60 -5.84
C ASP A 121 -1.17 -14.78 -7.14
N ARG A 122 -2.28 -14.36 -7.73
CA ARG A 122 -2.31 -13.48 -8.91
C ARG A 122 -1.77 -12.10 -8.55
N PHE A 123 -2.26 -11.51 -7.44
CA PHE A 123 -1.76 -10.24 -6.92
C PHE A 123 -0.26 -10.28 -6.63
N LEU A 124 0.22 -11.29 -5.89
CA LEU A 124 1.64 -11.45 -5.57
C LEU A 124 2.51 -11.61 -6.82
N SER A 125 2.01 -12.35 -7.81
CA SER A 125 2.71 -12.53 -9.09
C SER A 125 2.76 -11.24 -9.90
N HIS A 126 1.68 -10.47 -9.92
CA HIS A 126 1.59 -9.20 -10.64
C HIS A 126 2.60 -8.17 -10.13
N TYR A 127 2.73 -8.04 -8.81
CA TYR A 127 3.64 -7.08 -8.18
C TYR A 127 5.04 -7.62 -7.88
N ASP A 128 5.31 -8.87 -8.25
CA ASP A 128 6.60 -9.55 -7.98
C ASP A 128 7.00 -9.53 -6.49
N CYS A 129 6.03 -9.72 -5.61
CA CYS A 129 6.20 -9.69 -4.16
C CYS A 129 5.86 -11.03 -3.50
N SER A 130 6.05 -11.12 -2.19
CA SER A 130 5.71 -12.27 -1.35
C SER A 130 4.63 -11.91 -0.34
N GLY A 131 3.88 -12.91 0.11
CA GLY A 131 2.84 -12.73 1.12
C GLY A 131 2.87 -13.79 2.20
N LEU A 132 2.59 -13.39 3.45
CA LEU A 132 2.31 -14.29 4.55
C LEU A 132 0.86 -14.11 4.99
N VAL A 133 0.03 -15.12 4.80
CA VAL A 133 -1.36 -15.10 5.27
C VAL A 133 -1.34 -15.17 6.80
N LEU A 134 -1.93 -14.17 7.44
CA LEU A 134 -2.11 -14.14 8.89
C LEU A 134 -3.46 -14.73 9.29
N GLU A 135 -4.50 -14.44 8.52
CA GLU A 135 -5.85 -14.93 8.76
C GLU A 135 -6.70 -14.89 7.48
N ARG A 136 -7.84 -15.58 7.52
CA ARG A 136 -8.92 -15.41 6.58
C ARG A 136 -10.00 -14.54 7.19
N VAL A 137 -10.25 -13.39 6.59
CA VAL A 137 -11.25 -12.43 7.06
C VAL A 137 -12.55 -12.56 6.27
N PRO A 138 -13.72 -12.46 6.91
CA PRO A 138 -14.98 -12.53 6.18
C PRO A 138 -15.10 -11.35 5.20
N ILE A 139 -15.53 -11.65 3.98
CA ILE A 139 -16.02 -10.64 3.06
C ILE A 139 -17.43 -10.30 3.50
N GLY A 140 -17.66 -9.05 3.78
CA GLY A 140 -18.97 -8.52 4.17
C GLY A 140 -19.27 -7.26 3.40
N CYS A 141 -20.08 -6.42 3.97
CA CYS A 141 -20.36 -5.12 3.40
C CYS A 141 -20.15 -4.00 4.42
N CYS A 142 -19.89 -2.80 3.94
CA CYS A 142 -19.96 -1.63 4.79
C CYS A 142 -20.93 -0.59 4.22
N VAL A 143 -21.61 0.09 5.12
CA VAL A 143 -22.64 1.07 4.83
C VAL A 143 -22.48 2.30 5.72
N ALA A 144 -22.95 3.44 5.26
CA ALA A 144 -23.01 4.64 6.10
C ALA A 144 -23.88 4.38 7.35
N ALA A 145 -23.57 5.02 8.47
CA ALA A 145 -24.30 4.85 9.72
C ALA A 145 -25.79 5.24 9.65
N THR A 146 -26.16 6.03 8.63
CA THR A 146 -27.53 6.44 8.33
C THR A 146 -28.27 5.47 7.39
N HIS A 147 -27.56 4.49 6.82
CA HIS A 147 -28.13 3.54 5.89
C HIS A 147 -29.13 2.60 6.56
N PRO A 148 -30.24 2.17 5.90
CA PRO A 148 -31.24 1.28 6.47
C PRO A 148 -30.68 -0.03 7.03
N LEU A 149 -29.60 -0.55 6.46
CA LEU A 149 -28.94 -1.77 6.93
C LEU A 149 -28.04 -1.55 8.16
N ALA A 150 -27.68 -0.30 8.53
CA ALA A 150 -26.67 -0.01 9.54
C ALA A 150 -26.95 -0.57 10.94
N GLY A 151 -28.23 -0.83 11.26
CA GLY A 151 -28.66 -1.42 12.53
C GLY A 151 -28.67 -2.94 12.55
N LYS A 152 -28.36 -3.62 11.45
CA LYS A 152 -28.38 -5.07 11.35
C LYS A 152 -27.11 -5.70 11.90
N THR A 153 -27.25 -6.92 12.44
CA THR A 153 -26.10 -7.76 12.88
C THR A 153 -25.54 -8.63 11.77
N SER A 154 -26.35 -8.94 10.75
CA SER A 154 -25.97 -9.59 9.50
C SER A 154 -26.94 -9.19 8.39
N VAL A 155 -26.56 -9.40 7.15
CA VAL A 155 -27.41 -9.21 5.97
C VAL A 155 -27.33 -10.43 5.06
N THR A 156 -28.47 -10.75 4.45
CA THR A 156 -28.53 -11.77 3.40
C THR A 156 -28.10 -11.18 2.06
N VAL A 157 -27.73 -12.06 1.11
CA VAL A 157 -27.43 -11.62 -0.27
C VAL A 157 -28.68 -10.95 -0.90
N ASP A 158 -29.86 -11.49 -0.67
CA ASP A 158 -31.10 -10.95 -1.26
C ASP A 158 -31.43 -9.54 -0.76
N GLU A 159 -31.06 -9.20 0.47
CA GLU A 159 -31.19 -7.82 0.99
C GLU A 159 -30.22 -6.86 0.31
N LEU A 160 -29.00 -7.30 0.00
CA LEU A 160 -28.01 -6.48 -0.70
C LEU A 160 -28.45 -6.13 -2.12
N LEU A 161 -29.11 -7.06 -2.83
CA LEU A 161 -29.58 -6.85 -4.20
C LEU A 161 -30.61 -5.71 -4.34
N SER A 162 -31.16 -5.22 -3.22
CA SER A 162 -32.06 -4.07 -3.21
C SER A 162 -31.33 -2.73 -3.34
N TYR A 163 -30.01 -2.73 -3.22
CA TYR A 163 -29.16 -1.54 -3.24
C TYR A 163 -28.17 -1.56 -4.41
N GLU A 164 -27.59 -0.41 -4.69
CA GLU A 164 -26.44 -0.31 -5.57
C GLU A 164 -25.18 -0.77 -4.80
N LEU A 165 -24.37 -1.64 -5.42
CA LEU A 165 -23.19 -2.22 -4.81
C LEU A 165 -21.92 -1.64 -5.39
N PHE A 166 -21.09 -1.04 -4.54
CA PHE A 166 -19.72 -0.70 -4.89
C PHE A 166 -18.87 -1.95 -4.71
N VAL A 167 -18.25 -2.39 -5.79
CA VAL A 167 -17.50 -3.65 -5.88
C VAL A 167 -16.11 -3.42 -6.45
N LEU A 168 -15.14 -4.19 -5.99
CA LEU A 168 -13.80 -4.18 -6.56
C LEU A 168 -13.86 -4.65 -8.01
N GLU A 169 -13.15 -3.96 -8.90
CA GLU A 169 -13.01 -4.33 -10.31
C GLU A 169 -12.52 -5.79 -10.42
N ARG A 170 -13.07 -6.52 -11.41
CA ARG A 170 -12.70 -7.93 -11.63
C ARG A 170 -11.22 -8.08 -11.96
N ASP A 171 -10.70 -9.25 -11.71
CA ASP A 171 -9.31 -9.64 -11.94
C ASP A 171 -8.27 -8.97 -11.02
N LEU A 172 -8.69 -8.20 -10.01
CA LEU A 172 -7.78 -7.65 -9.01
C LEU A 172 -7.53 -8.62 -7.85
N LEU A 173 -8.58 -9.27 -7.34
CA LEU A 173 -8.49 -10.22 -6.21
C LEU A 173 -9.50 -11.37 -6.42
N GLU A 174 -9.02 -12.62 -6.52
CA GLU A 174 -9.83 -13.83 -6.76
C GLU A 174 -10.92 -14.03 -5.70
N ASP A 175 -10.63 -13.77 -4.42
CA ASP A 175 -11.61 -13.91 -3.35
C ASP A 175 -12.79 -12.92 -3.51
N PHE A 176 -12.55 -11.71 -4.06
CA PHE A 176 -13.59 -10.73 -4.36
C PHE A 176 -14.32 -11.06 -5.68
N ASP A 177 -13.62 -11.63 -6.65
CA ASP A 177 -14.27 -12.15 -7.87
C ASP A 177 -15.27 -13.26 -7.51
N ALA A 178 -14.88 -14.18 -6.60
CA ALA A 178 -15.78 -15.25 -6.12
C ALA A 178 -16.99 -14.67 -5.36
N ALA A 179 -16.82 -13.56 -4.63
CA ALA A 179 -17.94 -12.88 -3.98
C ALA A 179 -18.90 -12.26 -5.00
N ARG A 180 -18.40 -11.65 -6.06
CA ARG A 180 -19.22 -11.12 -7.18
C ARG A 180 -19.94 -12.26 -7.92
N ASP A 181 -19.25 -13.37 -8.17
CA ASP A 181 -19.89 -14.53 -8.81
C ASP A 181 -21.06 -15.09 -7.98
N ALA A 182 -20.95 -15.06 -6.65
CA ALA A 182 -22.04 -15.45 -5.75
C ALA A 182 -23.23 -14.47 -5.79
N LEU A 183 -22.98 -13.16 -6.03
CA LEU A 183 -24.02 -12.17 -6.27
C LEU A 183 -24.68 -12.38 -7.63
N ASP A 184 -23.89 -12.57 -8.68
CA ASP A 184 -24.36 -12.76 -10.08
C ASP A 184 -25.17 -14.05 -10.26
N ALA A 185 -24.93 -15.07 -9.43
CA ALA A 185 -25.68 -16.33 -9.45
C ALA A 185 -27.15 -16.18 -9.01
N LYS A 186 -27.53 -15.00 -8.49
CA LYS A 186 -28.91 -14.71 -8.08
C LYS A 186 -29.77 -14.29 -9.27
N THR A 187 -31.08 -14.48 -9.13
CA THR A 187 -32.06 -14.14 -10.19
C THR A 187 -32.15 -12.65 -10.46
N ALA A 188 -31.92 -11.80 -9.45
CA ALA A 188 -31.86 -10.35 -9.60
C ALA A 188 -30.39 -9.93 -9.69
N MET A 189 -30.02 -9.29 -10.79
CA MET A 189 -28.67 -8.74 -10.92
C MET A 189 -28.55 -7.45 -10.11
N PRO A 190 -27.52 -7.32 -9.24
CA PRO A 190 -27.26 -6.08 -8.54
C PRO A 190 -26.88 -4.96 -9.52
N ARG A 191 -27.17 -3.71 -9.16
CA ARG A 191 -26.53 -2.57 -9.81
C ARG A 191 -25.14 -2.40 -9.21
N GLU A 192 -24.12 -2.65 -10.01
CA GLU A 192 -22.74 -2.55 -9.57
C GLU A 192 -22.07 -1.25 -10.02
N VAL A 193 -21.29 -0.66 -9.13
CA VAL A 193 -20.35 0.42 -9.41
C VAL A 193 -18.95 -0.10 -9.10
N GLU A 194 -18.16 -0.27 -10.13
CA GLU A 194 -16.80 -0.78 -9.98
C GLU A 194 -15.83 0.30 -9.50
N PHE A 195 -14.89 -0.11 -8.66
CA PHE A 195 -13.72 0.66 -8.29
C PHE A 195 -12.47 -0.22 -8.34
N ASN A 196 -11.34 0.36 -8.75
CA ASN A 196 -10.07 -0.37 -8.87
C ASN A 196 -9.11 -0.12 -7.69
N PHE A 197 -9.46 0.78 -6.80
CA PHE A 197 -8.72 1.10 -5.58
C PHE A 197 -9.68 1.66 -4.53
N LEU A 198 -9.54 1.18 -3.30
CA LEU A 198 -10.37 1.66 -2.20
C LEU A 198 -9.72 2.90 -1.57
N ASP A 199 -10.37 4.04 -1.73
CA ASP A 199 -10.00 5.32 -1.15
C ASP A 199 -11.18 5.99 -0.45
N LEU A 200 -10.97 7.14 0.15
CA LEU A 200 -12.04 7.90 0.83
C LEU A 200 -13.12 8.38 -0.13
N GLU A 201 -12.80 8.55 -1.41
CA GLU A 201 -13.79 8.97 -2.41
C GLU A 201 -14.82 7.87 -2.69
N VAL A 202 -14.43 6.59 -2.67
CA VAL A 202 -15.36 5.46 -2.76
C VAL A 202 -16.37 5.50 -1.60
N PHE A 203 -15.91 5.77 -0.37
CA PHE A 203 -16.82 5.93 0.78
C PHE A 203 -17.74 7.14 0.63
N ASN A 204 -17.23 8.29 0.22
CA ASN A 204 -18.02 9.50 0.02
C ASN A 204 -19.12 9.29 -1.04
N ARG A 205 -18.79 8.64 -2.15
CA ARG A 205 -19.74 8.32 -3.21
C ARG A 205 -20.81 7.35 -2.73
N ALA A 206 -20.42 6.29 -2.04
CA ALA A 206 -21.37 5.31 -1.51
C ALA A 206 -22.31 5.93 -0.45
N GLN A 207 -21.81 6.86 0.37
CA GLN A 207 -22.66 7.61 1.30
C GLN A 207 -23.68 8.49 0.58
N ALA A 208 -23.26 9.21 -0.46
CA ALA A 208 -24.13 10.12 -1.22
C ALA A 208 -25.26 9.41 -1.98
N SER A 209 -25.03 8.16 -2.40
CA SER A 209 -25.98 7.32 -3.15
C SER A 209 -26.75 6.31 -2.29
N GLU A 210 -26.56 6.30 -0.98
CA GLU A 210 -27.10 5.27 -0.06
C GLU A 210 -26.77 3.85 -0.56
N SER A 211 -25.53 3.67 -1.02
CA SER A 211 -25.06 2.40 -1.59
C SER A 211 -24.30 1.58 -0.55
N VAL A 212 -24.07 0.33 -0.89
CA VAL A 212 -23.35 -0.64 -0.08
C VAL A 212 -21.98 -0.91 -0.71
N ILE A 213 -20.91 -0.93 0.06
CA ILE A 213 -19.57 -1.30 -0.42
C ILE A 213 -19.27 -2.73 0.00
N LEU A 214 -18.96 -3.61 -0.94
CA LEU A 214 -18.43 -4.95 -0.65
C LEU A 214 -17.02 -4.81 -0.07
N ASN A 215 -16.80 -5.29 1.16
CA ASN A 215 -15.63 -4.90 1.93
C ASN A 215 -15.24 -5.96 2.99
N ILE A 216 -14.08 -5.76 3.62
CA ILE A 216 -13.63 -6.48 4.80
C ILE A 216 -13.65 -5.58 6.03
N PRO A 217 -13.67 -6.12 7.27
CA PRO A 217 -13.74 -5.30 8.49
C PRO A 217 -12.65 -4.24 8.55
N TYR A 218 -11.42 -4.61 8.25
CA TYR A 218 -10.24 -3.76 8.39
C TYR A 218 -10.24 -2.50 7.52
N TRP A 219 -10.84 -2.57 6.33
CA TRP A 219 -10.92 -1.41 5.44
C TRP A 219 -12.00 -0.42 5.88
N THR A 220 -13.02 -0.89 6.60
CA THR A 220 -14.09 -0.02 7.10
C THR A 220 -13.60 0.94 8.19
N GLU A 221 -12.56 0.59 8.93
CA GLU A 221 -11.98 1.45 9.97
C GLU A 221 -11.47 2.80 9.43
N ALA A 222 -11.24 2.90 8.11
CA ALA A 222 -10.80 4.13 7.46
C ALA A 222 -11.81 5.28 7.56
N HIS A 223 -13.11 4.97 7.68
CA HIS A 223 -14.16 6.00 7.67
C HIS A 223 -15.09 5.89 8.89
N PRO A 224 -15.08 6.88 9.81
CA PRO A 224 -15.77 6.79 11.11
C PRO A 224 -17.29 6.72 11.02
N LEU A 225 -17.86 7.14 9.89
CA LEU A 225 -19.31 7.12 9.66
C LEU A 225 -19.79 5.83 8.96
N PHE A 226 -18.90 4.87 8.71
CA PHE A 226 -19.27 3.61 8.11
C PHE A 226 -19.26 2.48 9.16
N ARG A 227 -20.09 1.48 8.91
CA ARG A 227 -20.21 0.26 9.72
C ARG A 227 -20.05 -0.94 8.81
N TRP A 228 -19.20 -1.88 9.24
CA TRP A 228 -19.09 -3.18 8.60
C TRP A 228 -20.18 -4.11 9.12
N ILE A 229 -20.77 -4.89 8.22
CA ILE A 229 -21.83 -5.86 8.51
C ILE A 229 -21.48 -7.18 7.79
N PRO A 230 -21.50 -8.32 8.49
CA PRO A 230 -21.28 -9.62 7.86
C PRO A 230 -22.42 -9.95 6.90
N ILE A 231 -22.07 -10.54 5.76
CA ILE A 231 -23.02 -11.15 4.82
C ILE A 231 -23.16 -12.62 5.21
N GLU A 232 -24.37 -13.17 5.11
CA GLU A 232 -24.68 -14.59 5.42
C GLU A 232 -24.20 -15.51 4.29
N TRP A 233 -22.91 -15.62 4.12
CA TRP A 233 -22.20 -16.51 3.21
C TRP A 233 -20.84 -16.95 3.78
N PRO A 234 -20.21 -18.02 3.26
CA PRO A 234 -18.93 -18.51 3.79
C PRO A 234 -17.69 -17.83 3.17
N LEU A 235 -17.87 -16.73 2.40
CA LEU A 235 -16.78 -16.17 1.61
C LEU A 235 -15.84 -15.33 2.48
N THR A 236 -14.55 -15.57 2.29
CA THR A 236 -13.46 -14.92 3.06
C THR A 236 -12.34 -14.49 2.12
N ALA A 237 -11.56 -13.50 2.54
CA ALA A 237 -10.35 -13.07 1.84
C ALA A 237 -9.09 -13.38 2.66
N ARG A 238 -7.98 -13.65 1.99
CA ARG A 238 -6.67 -13.81 2.62
C ARG A 238 -6.13 -12.45 3.05
N PHE A 239 -5.94 -12.24 4.34
CA PHE A 239 -5.35 -11.04 4.91
C PHE A 239 -4.01 -11.34 5.56
N GLY A 240 -3.02 -10.49 5.38
CA GLY A 240 -1.71 -10.69 5.97
C GLY A 240 -0.66 -9.67 5.55
N LEU A 241 0.60 -10.11 5.61
CA LEU A 241 1.77 -9.30 5.28
C LEU A 241 2.11 -9.46 3.80
N ILE A 242 2.40 -8.33 3.14
CA ILE A 242 2.90 -8.26 1.76
C ILE A 242 4.27 -7.59 1.83
N TYR A 243 5.29 -8.23 1.25
CA TYR A 243 6.68 -7.83 1.38
C TYR A 243 7.52 -8.23 0.16
N SER A 244 8.74 -7.71 0.05
CA SER A 244 9.67 -8.04 -1.02
C SER A 244 10.03 -9.53 -1.04
N LYS A 245 10.27 -10.11 -2.22
CA LYS A 245 10.83 -11.48 -2.34
C LYS A 245 12.22 -11.63 -1.73
N THR A 246 12.92 -10.52 -1.53
CA THR A 246 14.24 -10.47 -0.90
C THR A 246 14.20 -9.57 0.33
N PRO A 247 13.54 -10.02 1.42
CA PRO A 247 13.41 -9.22 2.63
C PRO A 247 14.77 -9.04 3.33
N SER A 248 14.94 -7.97 4.08
CA SER A 248 16.09 -7.78 4.96
C SER A 248 16.12 -8.88 6.04
N ALA A 249 17.28 -9.12 6.64
CA ALA A 249 17.42 -10.13 7.70
C ALA A 249 16.48 -9.86 8.88
N GLY A 250 16.28 -8.60 9.27
CA GLY A 250 15.36 -8.20 10.33
C GLY A 250 13.89 -8.48 9.98
N LEU A 251 13.49 -8.19 8.74
CA LEU A 251 12.14 -8.50 8.26
C LEU A 251 11.94 -10.01 8.13
N GLN A 252 12.94 -10.77 7.67
CA GLN A 252 12.84 -12.22 7.56
C GLN A 252 12.62 -12.87 8.93
N ASP A 253 13.40 -12.48 9.95
CA ASP A 253 13.20 -12.94 11.32
C ASP A 253 11.76 -12.68 11.82
N PHE A 254 11.24 -11.49 11.52
CA PHE A 254 9.87 -11.14 11.90
C PHE A 254 8.83 -12.01 11.18
N ILE A 255 8.99 -12.22 9.85
CA ILE A 255 8.11 -13.08 9.05
C ILE A 255 8.14 -14.51 9.56
N ASP A 256 9.33 -15.06 9.88
CA ASP A 256 9.48 -16.42 10.37
C ASP A 256 8.79 -16.63 11.72
N GLU A 257 8.87 -15.66 12.63
CA GLU A 257 8.14 -15.71 13.91
C GLU A 257 6.62 -15.54 13.71
N ALA A 258 6.19 -14.65 12.82
CA ALA A 258 4.78 -14.48 12.48
C ALA A 258 4.19 -15.76 11.88
N ALA A 259 4.93 -16.45 10.99
CA ALA A 259 4.51 -17.71 10.40
C ALA A 259 4.33 -18.86 11.41
N LYS A 260 5.06 -18.84 12.53
CA LYS A 260 4.85 -19.81 13.60
C LYS A 260 3.55 -19.58 14.37
N GLU A 261 3.16 -18.30 14.55
CA GLU A 261 1.92 -17.93 15.25
C GLU A 261 0.67 -18.33 14.45
N THR A 262 0.71 -18.25 13.12
CA THR A 262 -0.43 -18.60 12.25
C THR A 262 -0.67 -20.12 12.09
N ARG A 263 0.30 -20.95 12.49
CA ARG A 263 0.19 -22.42 12.41
C ARG A 263 -0.38 -23.07 13.69
N THR A 264 -0.64 -22.29 14.73
CA THR A 264 -1.17 -22.73 16.02
C THR A 264 -2.65 -22.46 16.12
#